data_29d3e1d48e60c3c3e2da6668cf4530a4
#
_entry.id   29d3e1d48e60c3c3e2da6668cf4530a4
#
_cell.length_a   1.000
_cell.length_b   1.000
_cell.length_c   1.000
_cell.angle_alpha   90.00
_cell.angle_beta   90.00
_cell.angle_gamma   90.00
#
_symmetry.space_group_name_H-M   'P 1'
#
loop_
_entity.id
_entity.type
_entity.pdbx_description
1 polymer ?
#
loop_
_entity_poly.entity_id
_entity_poly.type
_entity_poly.pdbx_seq_one_letter_code
_entity_poly.pdbx_strand_id
1 'polypeptide(L)'
;MGRKARAAVLYDGCYAHVFSRSVEKRRIFQDQQDFVYFKSLLIKAKQENPFCIFHYCFMHTHFHLAVGIKSLETFSRGIQWVKWQYTRAYKLKSKRWGSLWRERLKSMLVEDEKYLYACGRYIEQNPVKAGLAEKDSDWEDSSARHYEGHHKDSLIDEYDQQGMVRDIDVLSNEEEFMRGWIIGSDWFKYKLIKGLK
;
A
#
# COMPACT_ATOMS: atom_id res chain seq x y z
N MET A 1 21.91 10.56 -2.14
CA MET A 1 21.86 9.29 -2.90
C MET A 1 20.67 9.30 -3.84
N GLY A 2 20.87 9.03 -5.14
CA GLY A 2 19.81 8.96 -6.15
C GLY A 2 18.84 7.81 -5.87
N ARG A 3 17.56 8.03 -6.16
CA ARG A 3 16.47 7.08 -5.91
C ARG A 3 16.58 5.89 -6.88
N LYS A 4 16.81 4.68 -6.37
CA LYS A 4 16.85 3.45 -7.19
C LYS A 4 15.50 3.26 -7.92
N ALA A 5 15.55 2.76 -9.15
CA ALA A 5 14.33 2.38 -9.86
C ALA A 5 13.64 1.20 -9.15
N ARG A 6 12.30 1.10 -9.25
CA ARG A 6 11.52 0.01 -8.61
C ARG A 6 12.04 -1.37 -9.02
N ALA A 7 12.35 -1.56 -10.29
CA ALA A 7 12.94 -2.80 -10.83
C ALA A 7 14.31 -3.17 -10.23
N ALA A 8 14.95 -2.26 -9.50
CA ALA A 8 16.21 -2.56 -8.81
C ALA A 8 15.99 -3.09 -7.37
N VAL A 9 14.74 -3.07 -6.88
CA VAL A 9 14.40 -3.47 -5.49
C VAL A 9 13.35 -4.55 -5.46
N LEU A 10 12.33 -4.48 -6.32
CA LEU A 10 11.25 -5.47 -6.39
C LEU A 10 11.51 -6.50 -7.49
N TYR A 11 11.02 -7.71 -7.27
CA TYR A 11 11.16 -8.85 -8.18
C TYR A 11 9.88 -9.69 -8.17
N ASP A 12 9.78 -10.61 -9.13
CA ASP A 12 8.64 -11.52 -9.21
C ASP A 12 8.59 -12.46 -8.00
N GLY A 13 7.43 -12.58 -7.37
CA GLY A 13 7.23 -13.38 -6.15
C GLY A 13 7.46 -12.63 -4.84
N CYS A 14 7.85 -11.34 -4.86
CA CYS A 14 8.11 -10.60 -3.62
C CYS A 14 6.85 -10.02 -2.97
N TYR A 15 6.95 -9.71 -1.69
CA TYR A 15 6.02 -8.84 -0.96
C TYR A 15 6.50 -7.40 -0.99
N ALA A 16 5.57 -6.47 -1.02
CA ALA A 16 5.91 -5.05 -1.01
C ALA A 16 4.86 -4.19 -0.31
N HIS A 17 5.33 -3.15 0.37
CA HIS A 17 4.49 -2.01 0.75
C HIS A 17 4.57 -0.96 -0.35
N VAL A 18 3.45 -0.62 -0.94
CA VAL A 18 3.37 0.40 -1.99
C VAL A 18 2.42 1.52 -1.58
N PHE A 19 2.78 2.75 -1.94
CA PHE A 19 1.98 3.92 -1.60
C PHE A 19 2.16 5.06 -2.60
N SER A 20 1.18 5.97 -2.63
CA SER A 20 1.25 7.17 -3.44
C SER A 20 0.51 8.31 -2.77
N ARG A 21 1.11 9.50 -2.76
CA ARG A 21 0.55 10.71 -2.15
C ARG A 21 0.17 11.72 -3.23
N SER A 22 -0.82 12.55 -2.90
CA SER A 22 -1.23 13.66 -3.74
C SER A 22 -0.18 14.79 -3.76
N VAL A 23 -0.27 15.63 -4.79
CA VAL A 23 0.41 16.92 -4.83
C VAL A 23 -0.17 17.83 -3.75
N GLU A 24 0.69 18.55 -3.00
CA GLU A 24 0.29 19.60 -2.04
C GLU A 24 -0.70 19.12 -0.96
N LYS A 25 -0.62 17.86 -0.56
CA LYS A 25 -1.57 17.24 0.39
C LYS A 25 -3.05 17.41 -0.03
N ARG A 26 -3.31 17.49 -1.33
CA ARG A 26 -4.67 17.64 -1.87
C ARG A 26 -5.53 16.43 -1.50
N ARG A 27 -6.75 16.66 -1.07
CA ARG A 27 -7.73 15.59 -0.87
C ARG A 27 -8.05 14.95 -2.21
N ILE A 28 -7.56 13.72 -2.41
CA ILE A 28 -7.86 12.92 -3.61
C ILE A 28 -9.15 12.14 -3.42
N PHE A 29 -9.43 11.66 -2.23
CA PHE A 29 -10.71 11.08 -1.85
C PHE A 29 -11.55 12.16 -1.14
N GLN A 30 -12.51 12.75 -1.85
CA GLN A 30 -13.29 13.90 -1.40
C GLN A 30 -14.54 13.46 -0.62
N ASP A 31 -15.15 12.35 -1.07
CA ASP A 31 -16.33 11.73 -0.50
C ASP A 31 -16.25 10.20 -0.58
N GLN A 32 -17.26 9.50 -0.04
CA GLN A 32 -17.30 8.03 -0.01
C GLN A 32 -17.32 7.39 -1.40
N GLN A 33 -17.90 8.05 -2.39
CA GLN A 33 -17.93 7.54 -3.76
C GLN A 33 -16.52 7.44 -4.37
N ASP A 34 -15.61 8.35 -4.00
CA ASP A 34 -14.23 8.34 -4.47
C ASP A 34 -13.47 7.11 -3.94
N PHE A 35 -13.68 6.74 -2.68
CA PHE A 35 -13.10 5.53 -2.07
C PHE A 35 -13.64 4.26 -2.73
N VAL A 36 -14.97 4.18 -2.87
CA VAL A 36 -15.62 3.04 -3.54
C VAL A 36 -15.13 2.89 -4.98
N TYR A 37 -15.03 3.98 -5.72
CA TYR A 37 -14.54 3.95 -7.08
C TYR A 37 -13.07 3.51 -7.17
N PHE A 38 -12.20 4.05 -6.31
CA PHE A 38 -10.80 3.64 -6.29
C PHE A 38 -10.63 2.16 -5.96
N LYS A 39 -11.41 1.65 -5.00
CA LYS A 39 -11.47 0.24 -4.63
C LYS A 39 -11.90 -0.64 -5.81
N SER A 40 -12.94 -0.24 -6.53
CA SER A 40 -13.42 -0.97 -7.72
C SER A 40 -12.37 -1.04 -8.82
N LEU A 41 -11.57 0.01 -9.03
CA LEU A 41 -10.47 0.01 -9.97
C LEU A 41 -9.36 -0.98 -9.55
N LEU A 42 -9.05 -1.08 -8.27
CA LEU A 42 -8.08 -2.06 -7.77
C LEU A 42 -8.58 -3.49 -7.96
N ILE A 43 -9.85 -3.78 -7.66
CA ILE A 43 -10.46 -5.09 -7.89
C ILE A 43 -10.35 -5.46 -9.38
N LYS A 44 -10.72 -4.55 -10.27
CA LYS A 44 -10.59 -4.77 -11.71
C LYS A 44 -9.15 -5.00 -12.15
N ALA A 45 -8.21 -4.20 -11.63
CA ALA A 45 -6.79 -4.36 -11.94
C ALA A 45 -6.25 -5.72 -11.50
N LYS A 46 -6.67 -6.25 -10.35
CA LYS A 46 -6.30 -7.60 -9.87
C LYS A 46 -6.80 -8.71 -10.81
N GLN A 47 -7.99 -8.57 -11.37
CA GLN A 47 -8.57 -9.55 -12.31
C GLN A 47 -7.78 -9.64 -13.61
N GLU A 48 -7.30 -8.51 -14.12
CA GLU A 48 -6.56 -8.42 -15.39
C GLU A 48 -5.04 -8.62 -15.22
N ASN A 49 -4.50 -8.31 -14.04
CA ASN A 49 -3.07 -8.33 -13.74
C ASN A 49 -2.85 -9.03 -12.39
N PRO A 50 -2.49 -10.31 -12.36
CA PRO A 50 -2.48 -11.09 -11.12
C PRO A 50 -1.43 -10.58 -10.12
N PHE A 51 -1.93 -9.97 -9.05
CA PHE A 51 -1.23 -9.61 -7.82
C PHE A 51 -2.20 -9.72 -6.65
N CYS A 52 -1.67 -9.89 -5.45
CA CYS A 52 -2.47 -9.98 -4.23
C CYS A 52 -2.43 -8.65 -3.48
N ILE A 53 -3.54 -8.31 -2.82
CA ILE A 53 -3.60 -7.21 -1.85
C ILE A 53 -3.99 -7.83 -0.51
N PHE A 54 -3.10 -7.73 0.48
CA PHE A 54 -3.31 -8.31 1.80
C PHE A 54 -3.81 -7.26 2.79
N HIS A 55 -3.21 -6.08 2.79
CA HIS A 55 -3.66 -4.97 3.62
C HIS A 55 -3.74 -3.70 2.80
N TYR A 56 -4.64 -2.81 3.19
CA TYR A 56 -4.74 -1.48 2.60
C TYR A 56 -5.26 -0.44 3.58
N CYS A 57 -4.97 0.82 3.29
CA CYS A 57 -5.62 1.97 3.89
C CYS A 57 -5.65 3.12 2.88
N PHE A 58 -6.85 3.62 2.59
CA PHE A 58 -7.06 4.80 1.75
C PHE A 58 -7.30 6.00 2.65
N MET A 59 -6.36 6.92 2.66
CA MET A 59 -6.42 8.18 3.41
C MET A 59 -6.83 9.31 2.48
N HIS A 60 -7.47 10.36 2.97
CA HIS A 60 -7.92 11.47 2.12
C HIS A 60 -6.90 11.97 1.09
N THR A 61 -5.61 11.92 1.37
CA THR A 61 -4.54 12.50 0.54
C THR A 61 -3.59 11.48 -0.06
N HIS A 62 -3.72 10.20 0.27
CA HIS A 62 -2.81 9.14 -0.15
C HIS A 62 -3.42 7.76 0.07
N PHE A 63 -2.79 6.73 -0.45
CA PHE A 63 -3.14 5.35 -0.16
C PHE A 63 -1.90 4.50 0.14
N HIS A 64 -2.10 3.44 0.89
CA HIS A 64 -1.14 2.40 1.21
C HIS A 64 -1.70 1.02 0.85
N LEU A 65 -0.85 0.14 0.30
CA LEU A 65 -1.18 -1.26 0.04
C LEU A 65 0.00 -2.14 0.48
N ALA A 66 -0.28 -3.25 1.14
CA ALA A 66 0.64 -4.37 1.28
C ALA A 66 0.25 -5.43 0.26
N VAL A 67 1.18 -5.77 -0.63
CA VAL A 67 0.90 -6.56 -1.83
C VAL A 67 1.85 -7.74 -2.01
N GLY A 68 1.35 -8.82 -2.64
CA GLY A 68 2.15 -9.89 -3.18
C GLY A 68 2.25 -9.72 -4.70
N ILE A 69 3.46 -9.65 -5.23
CA ILE A 69 3.73 -9.36 -6.63
C ILE A 69 4.10 -10.64 -7.35
N LYS A 70 3.18 -11.24 -8.09
CA LYS A 70 3.45 -12.44 -8.91
C LYS A 70 4.33 -12.14 -10.12
N SER A 71 4.09 -11.00 -10.77
CA SER A 71 4.91 -10.46 -11.85
C SER A 71 5.01 -8.95 -11.70
N LEU A 72 6.23 -8.43 -11.66
CA LEU A 72 6.49 -7.00 -11.47
C LEU A 72 6.00 -6.17 -12.65
N GLU A 73 6.08 -6.71 -13.87
CA GLU A 73 5.59 -6.05 -15.07
C GLU A 73 4.09 -5.85 -15.01
N THR A 74 3.33 -6.93 -14.81
CA THR A 74 1.85 -6.89 -14.77
C THR A 74 1.34 -6.07 -13.60
N PHE A 75 1.94 -6.20 -12.42
CA PHE A 75 1.65 -5.37 -11.26
C PHE A 75 1.86 -3.88 -11.57
N SER A 76 3.01 -3.52 -12.17
CA SER A 76 3.32 -2.14 -12.49
C SER A 76 2.31 -1.55 -13.48
N ARG A 77 1.91 -2.33 -14.49
CA ARG A 77 0.89 -1.96 -15.48
C ARG A 77 -0.47 -1.76 -14.82
N GLY A 78 -0.90 -2.71 -13.97
CA GLY A 78 -2.17 -2.65 -13.25
C GLY A 78 -2.29 -1.41 -12.37
N ILE A 79 -1.30 -1.14 -11.51
CA ILE A 79 -1.32 0.03 -10.62
C ILE A 79 -1.20 1.34 -11.41
N GLN A 80 -0.44 1.37 -12.50
CA GLN A 80 -0.38 2.55 -13.37
C GLN A 80 -1.74 2.84 -13.99
N TRP A 81 -2.44 1.81 -14.46
CA TRP A 81 -3.79 1.92 -15.00
C TRP A 81 -4.78 2.43 -13.95
N VAL A 82 -4.78 1.89 -12.72
CA VAL A 82 -5.61 2.38 -11.61
C VAL A 82 -5.39 3.87 -11.37
N LYS A 83 -4.13 4.29 -11.22
CA LYS A 83 -3.79 5.70 -10.98
C LYS A 83 -4.22 6.60 -12.14
N TRP A 84 -4.12 6.14 -13.37
CA TRP A 84 -4.54 6.89 -14.55
C TRP A 84 -6.05 7.05 -14.62
N GLN A 85 -6.80 5.96 -14.45
CA GLN A 85 -8.27 5.99 -14.45
C GLN A 85 -8.81 6.90 -13.34
N TYR A 86 -8.27 6.73 -12.13
CA TYR A 86 -8.66 7.56 -11.01
C TYR A 86 -8.36 9.05 -11.25
N THR A 87 -7.21 9.36 -11.82
CA THR A 87 -6.85 10.75 -12.17
C THR A 87 -7.82 11.36 -13.16
N ARG A 88 -8.27 10.59 -14.17
CA ARG A 88 -9.30 11.06 -15.14
C ARG A 88 -10.61 11.40 -14.43
N ALA A 89 -11.13 10.47 -13.61
CA ALA A 89 -12.38 10.68 -12.88
C ALA A 89 -12.27 11.88 -11.92
N TYR A 90 -11.18 11.97 -11.17
CA TYR A 90 -10.93 13.09 -10.27
C TYR A 90 -10.93 14.44 -11.00
N LYS A 91 -10.25 14.54 -12.15
CA LYS A 91 -10.21 15.79 -12.95
C LYS A 91 -11.56 16.19 -13.47
N LEU A 92 -12.36 15.24 -13.94
CA LEU A 92 -13.73 15.49 -14.40
C LEU A 92 -14.62 16.02 -13.26
N LYS A 93 -14.54 15.40 -12.09
CA LYS A 93 -15.31 15.76 -10.90
C LYS A 93 -14.88 17.12 -10.33
N SER A 94 -13.58 17.31 -10.13
CA SER A 94 -13.05 18.49 -9.44
C SER A 94 -12.85 19.71 -10.34
N LYS A 95 -12.93 19.53 -11.67
CA LYS A 95 -12.59 20.54 -12.70
C LYS A 95 -11.17 21.12 -12.53
N ARG A 96 -10.27 20.36 -11.90
CA ARG A 96 -8.88 20.77 -11.65
C ARG A 96 -7.92 20.10 -12.63
N TRP A 97 -6.96 20.84 -13.12
CA TRP A 97 -5.93 20.38 -14.04
C TRP A 97 -4.58 20.19 -13.35
N GLY A 98 -3.62 19.60 -14.05
CA GLY A 98 -2.30 19.31 -13.51
C GLY A 98 -2.14 17.90 -12.96
N SER A 99 -1.01 17.64 -12.30
CA SER A 99 -0.72 16.34 -11.68
C SER A 99 -1.58 16.13 -10.43
N LEU A 100 -2.19 14.94 -10.30
CA LEU A 100 -2.85 14.53 -9.06
C LEU A 100 -1.86 13.93 -8.08
N TRP A 101 -0.93 13.11 -8.57
CA TRP A 101 0.03 12.38 -7.76
C TRP A 101 1.35 13.14 -7.70
N ARG A 102 1.89 13.30 -6.49
CA ARG A 102 3.15 14.02 -6.24
C ARG A 102 4.34 13.39 -6.96
N GLU A 103 4.32 12.05 -7.07
CA GLU A 103 5.41 11.28 -7.63
C GLU A 103 4.92 9.92 -8.16
N ARG A 104 5.85 9.17 -8.79
CA ARG A 104 5.60 7.78 -9.13
C ARG A 104 5.28 6.98 -7.86
N LEU A 105 4.58 5.85 -8.01
CA LEU A 105 4.32 4.93 -6.91
C LEU A 105 5.63 4.64 -6.15
N LYS A 106 5.61 4.85 -4.84
CA LYS A 106 6.68 4.41 -3.95
C LYS A 106 6.48 2.96 -3.59
N SER A 107 7.57 2.24 -3.38
CA SER A 107 7.55 0.85 -2.98
C SER A 107 8.71 0.55 -2.05
N MET A 108 8.44 -0.29 -1.07
CA MET A 108 9.42 -0.87 -0.16
C MET A 108 9.26 -2.38 -0.21
N LEU A 109 10.37 -3.10 -0.37
CA LEU A 109 10.38 -4.56 -0.33
C LEU A 109 10.11 -5.03 1.09
N VAL A 110 9.29 -6.06 1.24
CA VAL A 110 8.99 -6.72 2.51
C VAL A 110 9.64 -8.10 2.48
N GLU A 111 10.39 -8.46 3.53
CA GLU A 111 11.22 -9.66 3.59
C GLU A 111 10.41 -10.95 3.46
N ASP A 112 9.39 -11.07 4.30
CA ASP A 112 8.57 -12.27 4.41
C ASP A 112 7.16 -11.96 4.94
N GLU A 113 6.37 -12.99 5.18
CA GLU A 113 4.99 -12.89 5.67
C GLU A 113 4.88 -12.30 7.08
N LYS A 114 5.86 -12.54 7.96
CA LYS A 114 5.89 -11.96 9.29
C LYS A 114 5.99 -10.44 9.23
N TYR A 115 6.91 -9.94 8.41
CA TYR A 115 7.05 -8.51 8.18
C TYR A 115 5.89 -7.94 7.35
N LEU A 116 5.27 -8.75 6.48
CA LEU A 116 4.05 -8.38 5.76
C LEU A 116 2.91 -8.09 6.74
N TYR A 117 2.72 -8.95 7.74
CA TYR A 117 1.72 -8.76 8.77
C TYR A 117 1.97 -7.48 9.59
N ALA A 118 3.19 -7.29 10.08
CA ALA A 118 3.56 -6.07 10.81
C ALA A 118 3.37 -4.80 9.96
N CYS A 119 3.75 -4.87 8.68
CA CYS A 119 3.51 -3.82 7.70
C CYS A 119 2.01 -3.54 7.51
N GLY A 120 1.19 -4.58 7.44
CA GLY A 120 -0.26 -4.48 7.36
C GLY A 120 -0.85 -3.75 8.55
N ARG A 121 -0.46 -4.12 9.76
CA ARG A 121 -0.90 -3.43 10.99
C ARG A 121 -0.47 -1.96 11.01
N TYR A 122 0.76 -1.66 10.59
CA TYR A 122 1.20 -0.28 10.41
C TYR A 122 0.32 0.50 9.42
N ILE A 123 -0.02 -0.11 8.29
CA ILE A 123 -0.87 0.50 7.26
C ILE A 123 -2.26 0.80 7.83
N GLU A 124 -2.86 -0.13 8.55
CA GLU A 124 -4.18 -0.02 9.15
C GLU A 124 -4.27 1.05 10.25
N GLN A 125 -3.18 1.29 10.96
CA GLN A 125 -3.08 2.31 12.01
C GLN A 125 -2.89 3.75 11.49
N ASN A 126 -2.70 3.95 10.19
CA ASN A 126 -2.50 5.29 9.64
C ASN A 126 -3.60 6.30 10.00
N PRO A 127 -4.91 5.95 10.00
CA PRO A 127 -5.97 6.87 10.42
C PRO A 127 -5.86 7.28 11.88
N VAL A 128 -5.54 6.35 12.78
CA VAL A 128 -5.38 6.60 14.22
C VAL A 128 -4.18 7.53 14.46
N LYS A 129 -3.03 7.25 13.83
CA LYS A 129 -1.84 8.11 13.91
C LYS A 129 -2.07 9.50 13.34
N ALA A 130 -2.99 9.64 12.39
CA ALA A 130 -3.39 10.93 11.83
C ALA A 130 -4.50 11.64 12.63
N GLY A 131 -4.99 11.04 13.71
CA GLY A 131 -6.09 11.59 14.53
C GLY A 131 -7.44 11.61 13.81
N LEU A 132 -7.64 10.73 12.82
CA LEU A 132 -8.88 10.65 12.04
C LEU A 132 -9.82 9.55 12.54
N ALA A 133 -9.36 8.65 13.39
CA ALA A 133 -10.11 7.57 14.00
C ALA A 133 -9.56 7.29 15.41
N GLU A 134 -10.39 6.76 16.30
CA GLU A 134 -9.95 6.33 17.64
C GLU A 134 -9.33 4.92 17.58
N LYS A 135 -9.90 4.06 16.74
CA LYS A 135 -9.42 2.71 16.46
C LYS A 135 -9.22 2.54 14.97
N ASP A 136 -8.36 1.61 14.57
CA ASP A 136 -8.09 1.29 13.16
C ASP A 136 -9.34 0.77 12.43
N SER A 137 -10.21 0.01 13.11
CA SER A 137 -11.48 -0.48 12.56
C SER A 137 -12.58 0.59 12.42
N ASP A 138 -12.44 1.76 13.03
CA ASP A 138 -13.37 2.87 12.84
C ASP A 138 -13.22 3.53 11.45
N TRP A 139 -12.07 3.30 10.80
CA TRP A 139 -11.83 3.81 9.45
C TRP A 139 -12.33 2.81 8.38
N GLU A 140 -13.44 3.17 7.71
CA GLU A 140 -14.13 2.26 6.78
C GLU A 140 -13.29 1.87 5.55
N ASP A 141 -12.39 2.74 5.11
CA ASP A 141 -11.60 2.56 3.90
C ASP A 141 -10.23 1.95 4.21
N SER A 142 -10.23 0.92 5.05
CA SER A 142 -9.07 0.15 5.50
C SER A 142 -9.40 -1.34 5.62
N SER A 143 -8.37 -2.17 5.51
CA SER A 143 -8.46 -3.62 5.73
C SER A 143 -8.68 -4.01 7.20
N ALA A 144 -8.55 -3.09 8.16
CA ALA A 144 -8.68 -3.39 9.58
C ALA A 144 -10.01 -4.07 9.91
N ARG A 145 -11.13 -3.58 9.36
CA ARG A 145 -12.48 -4.15 9.59
C ARG A 145 -12.62 -5.59 9.08
N HIS A 146 -11.91 -5.96 8.02
CA HIS A 146 -11.89 -7.33 7.52
C HIS A 146 -11.24 -8.27 8.52
N TYR A 147 -10.05 -7.89 9.04
CA TYR A 147 -9.29 -8.73 9.97
C TYR A 147 -9.88 -8.77 11.39
N GLU A 148 -10.65 -7.78 11.78
CA GLU A 148 -11.42 -7.80 13.03
C GLU A 148 -12.75 -8.55 12.92
N GLY A 149 -13.07 -9.12 11.74
CA GLY A 149 -14.28 -9.91 11.52
C GLY A 149 -15.56 -9.11 11.34
N HIS A 150 -15.48 -7.79 11.23
CA HIS A 150 -16.67 -6.93 11.05
C HIS A 150 -17.25 -6.97 9.64
N HIS A 151 -16.40 -7.24 8.62
CA HIS A 151 -16.82 -7.23 7.23
C HIS A 151 -15.85 -8.01 6.33
N LYS A 152 -16.37 -8.93 5.51
CA LYS A 152 -15.56 -9.60 4.49
C LYS A 152 -15.33 -8.67 3.29
N ASP A 153 -14.07 -8.34 3.03
CA ASP A 153 -13.68 -7.40 1.99
C ASP A 153 -13.17 -8.12 0.74
N SER A 154 -13.87 -7.92 -0.38
CA SER A 154 -13.53 -8.57 -1.67
C SER A 154 -12.22 -8.08 -2.30
N LEU A 155 -11.65 -6.97 -1.83
CA LEU A 155 -10.35 -6.50 -2.30
C LEU A 155 -9.20 -7.33 -1.72
N ILE A 156 -9.39 -7.92 -0.53
CA ILE A 156 -8.35 -8.62 0.23
C ILE A 156 -8.19 -10.06 -0.26
N ASP A 157 -6.95 -10.46 -0.46
CA ASP A 157 -6.55 -11.86 -0.62
C ASP A 157 -6.09 -12.39 0.74
N GLU A 158 -6.66 -13.50 1.17
CA GLU A 158 -6.32 -14.12 2.44
C GLU A 158 -4.92 -14.76 2.37
N TYR A 159 -4.19 -14.73 3.49
CA TYR A 159 -2.93 -15.43 3.69
C TYR A 159 -2.89 -15.99 5.12
N ASP A 160 -2.08 -17.01 5.34
CA ASP A 160 -1.98 -17.62 6.67
C ASP A 160 -1.31 -16.65 7.66
N GLN A 161 -2.05 -16.28 8.70
CA GLN A 161 -1.58 -15.42 9.78
C GLN A 161 -1.35 -16.20 11.09
N GLN A 162 -1.47 -17.54 11.07
CA GLN A 162 -1.30 -18.36 12.26
C GLN A 162 0.15 -18.32 12.74
N GLY A 163 0.34 -17.99 14.00
CA GLY A 163 1.66 -17.86 14.62
C GLY A 163 2.39 -16.54 14.37
N MET A 164 1.80 -15.59 13.69
CA MET A 164 2.39 -14.28 13.50
C MET A 164 2.25 -13.40 14.75
N VAL A 165 3.37 -12.93 15.27
CA VAL A 165 3.40 -12.06 16.44
C VAL A 165 2.88 -10.69 16.07
N ARG A 166 1.95 -10.14 16.85
CA ARG A 166 1.39 -8.79 16.69
C ARG A 166 2.35 -7.66 17.07
N ASP A 167 3.65 -7.96 17.15
CA ASP A 167 4.66 -7.04 17.63
C ASP A 167 4.93 -5.93 16.61
N ILE A 168 4.24 -4.82 16.81
CA ILE A 168 4.39 -3.57 16.01
C ILE A 168 5.78 -2.96 16.25
N ASP A 169 6.45 -3.32 17.32
CA ASP A 169 7.80 -2.83 17.68
C ASP A 169 8.86 -3.14 16.61
N VAL A 170 8.61 -4.11 15.74
CA VAL A 170 9.45 -4.39 14.56
C VAL A 170 9.50 -3.21 13.57
N LEU A 171 8.51 -2.29 13.64
CA LEU A 171 8.40 -1.10 12.79
C LEU A 171 8.38 0.19 13.63
N SER A 172 8.94 0.17 14.82
CA SER A 172 8.81 1.21 15.86
C SER A 172 9.35 2.59 15.47
N ASN A 173 10.13 2.68 14.41
CA ASN A 173 10.63 3.99 13.95
C ASN A 173 9.99 4.38 12.61
N GLU A 174 8.94 5.24 12.69
CA GLU A 174 8.18 5.70 11.51
C GLU A 174 9.06 6.46 10.50
N GLU A 175 10.05 7.22 10.97
CA GLU A 175 11.00 7.91 10.08
C GLU A 175 11.93 6.92 9.38
N GLU A 176 12.37 5.89 10.06
CA GLU A 176 13.22 4.84 9.51
C GLU A 176 12.45 3.95 8.53
N PHE A 177 11.20 3.59 8.88
CA PHE A 177 10.26 2.89 8.00
C PHE A 177 10.00 3.69 6.70
N MET A 178 9.81 5.00 6.80
CA MET A 178 9.55 5.85 5.63
C MET A 178 10.81 6.21 4.83
N ARG A 179 11.99 6.10 5.41
CA ARG A 179 13.30 6.33 4.74
C ARG A 179 13.87 5.03 4.15
N GLY A 180 13.53 3.88 4.71
CA GLY A 180 13.96 2.57 4.23
C GLY A 180 13.31 2.18 2.89
N TRP A 181 14.04 1.40 2.09
CA TRP A 181 13.54 0.79 0.86
C TRP A 181 13.12 -0.67 1.09
N ILE A 182 13.39 -1.16 2.31
CA ILE A 182 13.31 -2.56 2.69
C ILE A 182 12.72 -2.65 4.09
N ILE A 183 11.69 -3.46 4.25
CA ILE A 183 11.09 -3.83 5.51
C ILE A 183 11.54 -5.26 5.79
N GLY A 184 12.32 -5.46 6.85
CA GLY A 184 12.87 -6.78 7.18
C GLY A 184 13.98 -6.69 8.20
N SER A 185 14.58 -7.83 8.50
CA SER A 185 15.72 -7.94 9.41
C SER A 185 16.93 -7.14 8.92
N ASP A 186 17.81 -6.76 9.83
CA ASP A 186 19.05 -6.04 9.47
C ASP A 186 19.94 -6.88 8.55
N TRP A 187 19.93 -8.20 8.74
CA TRP A 187 20.65 -9.12 7.88
C TRP A 187 20.10 -9.15 6.46
N PHE A 188 18.77 -9.15 6.28
CA PHE A 188 18.12 -9.06 4.99
C PHE A 188 18.42 -7.73 4.29
N LYS A 189 18.33 -6.63 5.02
CA LYS A 189 18.70 -5.29 4.54
C LYS A 189 20.16 -5.27 4.08
N TYR A 190 21.07 -5.85 4.87
CA TYR A 190 22.49 -5.96 4.54
C TYR A 190 22.73 -6.75 3.25
N LYS A 191 22.12 -7.94 3.12
CA LYS A 191 22.25 -8.77 1.90
C LYS A 191 21.85 -8.00 0.64
N LEU A 192 20.70 -7.36 0.65
CA LEU A 192 20.19 -6.61 -0.51
C LEU A 192 21.05 -5.39 -0.85
N ILE A 193 21.58 -4.69 0.15
CA ILE A 193 22.50 -3.56 -0.05
C ILE A 193 23.81 -4.03 -0.71
N LYS A 194 24.31 -5.20 -0.33
CA LYS A 194 25.55 -5.79 -0.86
C LYS A 194 25.36 -6.59 -2.14
N GLY A 195 24.10 -6.76 -2.63
CA GLY A 195 23.82 -7.56 -3.82
C GLY A 195 24.05 -9.07 -3.63
N LEU A 196 24.06 -9.55 -2.40
CA LEU A 196 24.19 -10.97 -2.05
C LEU A 196 22.82 -11.65 -2.22
N LYS A 197 22.80 -12.77 -2.97
CA LYS A 197 21.61 -13.63 -3.14
C LYS A 197 21.42 -14.58 -1.96
#